data_431b2a05c554aa7c1301d524ac5bd60e
#
_entry.id   431b2a05c554aa7c1301d524ac5bd60e
#
_cell.length_a   1.000
_cell.length_b   1.000
_cell.length_c   1.000
_cell.angle_alpha   90.00
_cell.angle_beta   90.00
_cell.angle_gamma   90.00
#
_symmetry.space_group_name_H-M   'P 1'
#
loop_
_entity.id
_entity.type
_entity.pdbx_description
1 polymer ?
#
loop_
_entity_poly.entity_id
_entity_poly.type
_entity_poly.pdbx_seq_one_letter_code
_entity_poly.pdbx_strand_id
1 'polypeptide(L)'
;MVASVSELIAARTADAIVTEQLEALADEDFPVTSWQSGSAPRDLVKADATALARLDATVADLAKAAFLDDAEGDWLTLHAASRFDVTRVAATYTEGYFRVACASGAGPHTISAAQLLVTDGTRRWRSINTASVTVASGSYQDIPVRAESAGDDYNIASGATLTIVSPALAGLSVTNPVYADGTWITLAGADDESDVSLR
;
A
#
# COMPACT_ATOMS: atom_id res chain seq x y z
N MET A 1 32.36 11.50 14.60
CA MET A 1 31.23 10.98 13.80
C MET A 1 30.89 9.64 14.43
N VAL A 2 29.68 9.42 14.88
CA VAL A 2 29.27 8.10 15.42
C VAL A 2 28.86 7.28 14.20
N ALA A 3 29.40 6.07 14.05
CA ALA A 3 29.03 5.17 12.96
C ALA A 3 27.55 4.76 13.14
N SER A 4 26.79 4.74 12.04
CA SER A 4 25.43 4.21 12.05
C SER A 4 25.43 2.68 12.21
N VAL A 5 24.32 2.12 12.69
CA VAL A 5 24.20 0.66 12.81
C VAL A 5 24.34 -0.01 11.44
N SER A 6 23.85 0.62 10.39
CA SER A 6 24.01 0.12 9.01
C SER A 6 25.45 0.09 8.51
N GLU A 7 26.34 0.94 9.04
CA GLU A 7 27.77 0.90 8.73
C GLU A 7 28.51 -0.19 9.53
N LEU A 8 28.00 -0.54 10.71
CA LEU A 8 28.61 -1.54 11.58
C LEU A 8 28.16 -2.98 11.25
N ILE A 9 26.96 -3.14 10.73
CA ILE A 9 26.35 -4.44 10.44
C ILE A 9 25.81 -4.45 9.01
N ALA A 10 26.73 -4.70 8.06
CA ALA A 10 26.38 -4.90 6.66
C ALA A 10 26.12 -6.39 6.39
N ALA A 11 24.94 -6.73 5.89
CA ALA A 11 24.65 -8.09 5.45
C ALA A 11 25.54 -8.46 4.26
N ARG A 12 26.16 -9.66 4.30
CA ARG A 12 26.96 -10.17 3.18
C ARG A 12 26.02 -10.64 2.07
N THR A 13 26.48 -10.48 0.82
CA THR A 13 25.77 -11.03 -0.33
C THR A 13 26.01 -12.54 -0.47
N ALA A 14 25.10 -13.26 -1.12
CA ALA A 14 25.29 -14.70 -1.38
C ALA A 14 26.58 -14.97 -2.17
N ASP A 15 26.95 -14.11 -3.12
CA ASP A 15 28.20 -14.27 -3.89
C ASP A 15 29.45 -14.07 -3.03
N ALA A 16 29.44 -13.12 -2.08
CA ALA A 16 30.54 -12.95 -1.14
C ALA A 16 30.70 -14.19 -0.25
N ILE A 17 29.61 -14.74 0.25
CA ILE A 17 29.62 -15.97 1.08
C ILE A 17 30.09 -17.17 0.27
N VAL A 18 29.66 -17.33 -0.99
CA VAL A 18 30.16 -18.40 -1.88
C VAL A 18 31.69 -18.28 -2.02
N THR A 19 32.22 -17.07 -2.22
CA THR A 19 33.66 -16.86 -2.35
C THR A 19 34.40 -17.26 -1.07
N GLU A 20 33.94 -16.80 0.08
CA GLU A 20 34.51 -17.15 1.40
C GLU A 20 34.47 -18.68 1.65
N GLN A 21 33.35 -19.36 1.33
CA GLN A 21 33.22 -20.80 1.51
C GLN A 21 34.12 -21.58 0.57
N LEU A 22 34.26 -21.15 -0.70
CA LEU A 22 35.17 -21.80 -1.64
C LEU A 22 36.63 -21.60 -1.25
N GLU A 23 37.00 -20.43 -0.73
CA GLU A 23 38.34 -20.19 -0.18
C GLU A 23 38.62 -21.07 1.04
N ALA A 24 37.70 -21.15 2.00
CA ALA A 24 37.81 -22.01 3.15
C ALA A 24 37.91 -23.50 2.77
N LEU A 25 37.16 -23.97 1.78
CA LEU A 25 37.27 -25.35 1.28
C LEU A 25 38.61 -25.59 0.56
N ALA A 26 39.15 -24.59 -0.15
CA ALA A 26 40.45 -24.71 -0.79
C ALA A 26 41.59 -24.83 0.24
N ASP A 27 41.47 -24.12 1.36
CA ASP A 27 42.45 -24.17 2.47
C ASP A 27 42.44 -25.55 3.16
N GLU A 28 41.36 -26.28 3.07
CA GLU A 28 41.19 -27.67 3.55
C GLU A 28 41.54 -28.72 2.46
N ASP A 29 42.28 -28.34 1.43
CA ASP A 29 42.68 -29.20 0.30
C ASP A 29 41.56 -29.81 -0.56
N PHE A 30 40.33 -29.25 -0.51
CA PHE A 30 39.30 -29.64 -1.43
C PHE A 30 39.56 -29.14 -2.86
N PRO A 31 39.28 -29.94 -3.91
CA PRO A 31 39.57 -29.57 -5.29
C PRO A 31 38.58 -28.59 -5.89
N VAL A 32 38.29 -27.47 -5.21
CA VAL A 32 37.25 -26.47 -5.57
C VAL A 32 37.50 -25.84 -6.93
N THR A 33 38.78 -25.72 -7.33
CA THR A 33 39.17 -25.16 -8.65
C THR A 33 38.70 -26.03 -9.83
N SER A 34 38.40 -27.31 -9.60
CA SER A 34 37.87 -28.22 -10.60
C SER A 34 36.34 -28.17 -10.69
N TRP A 35 35.69 -27.49 -9.75
CA TRP A 35 34.23 -27.39 -9.71
C TRP A 35 33.72 -26.37 -10.71
N GLN A 36 33.11 -26.85 -11.77
CA GLN A 36 32.51 -25.98 -12.79
C GLN A 36 31.19 -25.37 -12.29
N SER A 37 30.82 -24.25 -12.88
CA SER A 37 29.48 -23.65 -12.67
C SER A 37 28.43 -24.66 -13.10
N GLY A 38 27.41 -24.91 -12.24
CA GLY A 38 26.37 -25.92 -12.45
C GLY A 38 26.75 -27.33 -12.03
N SER A 39 27.92 -27.53 -11.41
CA SER A 39 28.25 -28.80 -10.76
C SER A 39 27.52 -28.93 -9.43
N ALA A 40 27.10 -30.16 -9.08
CA ALA A 40 26.36 -30.41 -7.83
C ALA A 40 27.06 -29.87 -6.56
N PRO A 41 28.37 -30.03 -6.35
CA PRO A 41 29.05 -29.46 -5.18
C PRO A 41 28.97 -27.92 -5.15
N ARG A 42 29.17 -27.26 -6.29
CA ARG A 42 29.10 -25.79 -6.35
C ARG A 42 27.69 -25.26 -6.17
N ASP A 43 26.68 -25.97 -6.66
CA ASP A 43 25.27 -25.62 -6.47
C ASP A 43 24.83 -25.81 -5.01
N LEU A 44 25.37 -26.79 -4.28
CA LEU A 44 25.15 -26.94 -2.84
C LEU A 44 25.75 -25.78 -2.05
N VAL A 45 27.01 -25.39 -2.33
CA VAL A 45 27.65 -24.21 -1.71
C VAL A 45 26.82 -22.96 -1.98
N LYS A 46 26.33 -22.78 -3.21
CA LYS A 46 25.49 -21.64 -3.56
C LYS A 46 24.15 -21.65 -2.84
N ALA A 47 23.52 -22.80 -2.68
CA ALA A 47 22.27 -22.94 -1.94
C ALA A 47 22.45 -22.59 -0.46
N ASP A 48 23.52 -23.08 0.15
CA ASP A 48 23.88 -22.77 1.54
C ASP A 48 24.20 -21.28 1.72
N ALA A 49 25.03 -20.71 0.86
CA ALA A 49 25.36 -19.28 0.87
C ALA A 49 24.11 -18.40 0.71
N THR A 50 23.12 -18.84 -0.08
CA THR A 50 21.84 -18.12 -0.22
C THR A 50 21.05 -18.14 1.10
N ALA A 51 21.06 -19.25 1.82
CA ALA A 51 20.39 -19.34 3.11
C ALA A 51 21.10 -18.48 4.17
N LEU A 52 22.42 -18.50 4.20
CA LEU A 52 23.24 -17.66 5.09
C LEU A 52 23.09 -16.16 4.80
N ALA A 53 23.04 -15.76 3.54
CA ALA A 53 22.80 -14.36 3.17
C ALA A 53 21.46 -13.84 3.66
N ARG A 54 20.41 -14.69 3.62
CA ARG A 54 19.09 -14.36 4.20
C ARG A 54 19.15 -14.22 5.71
N LEU A 55 19.92 -15.09 6.37
CA LEU A 55 20.12 -15.00 7.82
C LEU A 55 20.87 -13.72 8.18
N ASP A 56 21.96 -13.39 7.49
CA ASP A 56 22.71 -12.16 7.68
C ASP A 56 21.83 -10.91 7.50
N ALA A 57 20.98 -10.89 6.47
CA ALA A 57 20.02 -9.81 6.25
C ALA A 57 19.03 -9.69 7.42
N THR A 58 18.49 -10.81 7.89
CA THR A 58 17.58 -10.81 9.06
C THR A 58 18.28 -10.29 10.32
N VAL A 59 19.54 -10.68 10.56
CA VAL A 59 20.32 -10.20 11.71
C VAL A 59 20.59 -8.70 11.59
N ALA A 60 20.92 -8.20 10.41
CA ALA A 60 21.13 -6.78 10.16
C ALA A 60 19.83 -5.97 10.40
N ASP A 61 18.69 -6.47 9.95
CA ASP A 61 17.39 -5.85 10.17
C ASP A 61 17.01 -5.84 11.65
N LEU A 62 17.25 -6.92 12.38
CA LEU A 62 17.02 -6.98 13.83
C LEU A 62 17.94 -6.01 14.59
N ALA A 63 19.18 -5.85 14.15
CA ALA A 63 20.12 -4.91 14.77
C ALA A 63 19.66 -3.46 14.55
N LYS A 64 19.20 -3.08 13.36
CA LYS A 64 18.57 -1.78 13.10
C LYS A 64 17.33 -1.59 13.97
N ALA A 65 16.47 -2.62 14.02
CA ALA A 65 15.26 -2.60 14.82
C ALA A 65 15.50 -2.38 16.33
N ALA A 66 16.69 -2.68 16.83
CA ALA A 66 17.02 -2.50 18.25
C ALA A 66 17.21 -1.01 18.64
N PHE A 67 17.48 -0.14 17.69
CA PHE A 67 17.73 1.29 17.92
C PHE A 67 16.60 2.14 17.33
N LEU A 68 16.05 3.03 18.14
CA LEU A 68 14.93 3.87 17.75
C LEU A 68 15.22 4.73 16.51
N ASP A 69 16.44 5.26 16.42
CA ASP A 69 16.83 6.15 15.33
C ASP A 69 17.00 5.42 13.98
N ASP A 70 17.26 4.12 14.01
CA ASP A 70 17.45 3.27 12.84
C ASP A 70 16.23 2.37 12.54
N ALA A 71 15.29 2.23 13.50
CA ALA A 71 14.09 1.43 13.32
C ALA A 71 13.14 2.08 12.28
N GLU A 72 12.57 1.28 11.41
CA GLU A 72 11.64 1.70 10.36
C GLU A 72 10.39 0.82 10.34
N GLY A 73 9.30 1.34 9.76
CA GLY A 73 8.06 0.61 9.54
C GLY A 73 7.47 0.01 10.82
N ASP A 74 7.22 -1.30 10.79
CA ASP A 74 6.60 -2.03 11.91
C ASP A 74 7.46 -2.05 13.17
N TRP A 75 8.79 -2.06 13.03
CA TRP A 75 9.70 -1.99 14.18
C TRP A 75 9.63 -0.66 14.91
N LEU A 76 9.58 0.45 14.16
CA LEU A 76 9.39 1.76 14.76
C LEU A 76 8.02 1.86 15.43
N THR A 77 6.98 1.34 14.79
CA THR A 77 5.62 1.28 15.37
C THR A 77 5.60 0.51 16.68
N LEU A 78 6.30 -0.64 16.74
CA LEU A 78 6.42 -1.45 17.95
C LEU A 78 7.17 -0.69 19.07
N HIS A 79 8.24 0.03 18.74
CA HIS A 79 8.95 0.87 19.71
C HIS A 79 8.08 1.99 20.24
N ALA A 80 7.37 2.71 19.35
CA ALA A 80 6.47 3.79 19.74
C ALA A 80 5.39 3.27 20.72
N ALA A 81 4.74 2.16 20.39
CA ALA A 81 3.72 1.58 21.25
C ALA A 81 4.28 1.03 22.57
N SER A 82 5.41 0.27 22.54
CA SER A 82 5.90 -0.44 23.71
C SER A 82 6.65 0.42 24.72
N ARG A 83 7.31 1.49 24.26
CA ARG A 83 8.14 2.35 25.12
C ARG A 83 7.50 3.68 25.46
N PHE A 84 6.66 4.21 24.57
CA PHE A 84 6.10 5.56 24.69
C PHE A 84 4.58 5.59 24.74
N ASP A 85 3.92 4.43 24.60
CA ASP A 85 2.45 4.32 24.50
C ASP A 85 1.84 5.20 23.38
N VAL A 86 2.60 5.36 22.29
CA VAL A 86 2.20 6.10 21.10
C VAL A 86 1.79 5.11 20.01
N THR A 87 0.60 5.30 19.46
CA THR A 87 0.09 4.47 18.36
C THR A 87 0.19 5.25 17.06
N ARG A 88 0.75 4.62 16.02
CA ARG A 88 0.78 5.18 14.66
C ARG A 88 -0.64 5.49 14.19
N VAL A 89 -0.83 6.66 13.61
CA VAL A 89 -2.11 7.04 13.01
C VAL A 89 -2.28 6.27 11.70
N ALA A 90 -3.34 5.45 11.64
CA ALA A 90 -3.64 4.66 10.46
C ALA A 90 -4.24 5.51 9.34
N ALA A 91 -4.04 5.09 8.09
CA ALA A 91 -4.67 5.69 6.93
C ALA A 91 -6.19 5.75 7.05
N THR A 92 -6.78 6.81 6.54
CA THR A 92 -8.23 7.00 6.52
C THR A 92 -8.77 7.00 5.10
N TYR A 93 -10.06 6.65 4.97
CA TYR A 93 -10.75 6.64 3.69
C TYR A 93 -11.33 8.01 3.37
N THR A 94 -11.28 8.40 2.09
CA THR A 94 -12.06 9.55 1.61
C THR A 94 -13.53 9.19 1.55
N GLU A 95 -14.39 10.00 2.18
CA GLU A 95 -15.85 9.91 2.09
C GLU A 95 -16.41 11.23 1.59
N GLY A 96 -17.55 11.14 0.91
CA GLY A 96 -18.24 12.32 0.40
C GLY A 96 -19.49 11.95 -0.38
N TYR A 97 -19.95 12.88 -1.24
CA TYR A 97 -21.14 12.68 -2.03
C TYR A 97 -20.85 12.81 -3.52
N PHE A 98 -21.28 11.82 -4.29
CA PHE A 98 -21.33 11.91 -5.74
C PHE A 98 -22.77 12.18 -6.19
N ARG A 99 -22.89 13.07 -7.16
CA ARG A 99 -24.17 13.36 -7.80
C ARG A 99 -24.37 12.41 -8.97
N VAL A 100 -25.40 11.58 -8.87
CA VAL A 100 -25.83 10.70 -9.95
C VAL A 100 -27.06 11.31 -10.59
N ALA A 101 -26.96 11.61 -11.89
CA ALA A 101 -28.04 12.20 -12.66
C ALA A 101 -28.57 11.20 -13.69
N CYS A 102 -29.88 11.22 -13.90
CA CYS A 102 -30.57 10.45 -14.93
C CYS A 102 -31.03 11.39 -16.07
N ALA A 103 -30.60 11.06 -17.29
CA ALA A 103 -31.00 11.82 -18.45
C ALA A 103 -32.54 11.87 -18.63
N SER A 104 -33.03 12.98 -19.20
CA SER A 104 -34.43 13.09 -19.54
C SER A 104 -34.84 12.01 -20.57
N GLY A 105 -35.92 11.29 -20.28
CA GLY A 105 -36.38 10.17 -21.10
C GLY A 105 -35.74 8.82 -20.78
N ALA A 106 -34.73 8.79 -19.90
CA ALA A 106 -34.21 7.57 -19.32
C ALA A 106 -34.78 7.34 -17.92
N GLY A 107 -34.79 6.08 -17.45
CA GLY A 107 -35.24 5.73 -16.10
C GLY A 107 -36.77 5.80 -15.85
N PRO A 108 -37.23 5.85 -14.56
CA PRO A 108 -36.41 5.97 -13.36
C PRO A 108 -35.48 4.76 -13.12
N HIS A 109 -34.33 4.98 -12.50
CA HIS A 109 -33.40 3.93 -12.13
C HIS A 109 -33.25 3.81 -10.63
N THR A 110 -33.27 2.57 -10.13
CA THR A 110 -33.07 2.29 -8.70
C THR A 110 -31.65 1.69 -8.51
N ILE A 111 -30.90 2.33 -7.66
CA ILE A 111 -29.55 1.90 -7.24
C ILE A 111 -29.71 1.27 -5.85
N SER A 112 -29.43 -0.01 -5.73
CA SER A 112 -29.52 -0.72 -4.45
C SER A 112 -28.45 -0.24 -3.45
N ALA A 113 -28.63 -0.60 -2.19
CA ALA A 113 -27.66 -0.30 -1.14
C ALA A 113 -26.26 -0.80 -1.52
N ALA A 114 -25.26 0.05 -1.36
CA ALA A 114 -23.83 -0.22 -1.64
C ALA A 114 -23.53 -0.74 -3.06
N GLN A 115 -24.43 -0.55 -4.03
CA GLN A 115 -24.29 -1.07 -5.38
C GLN A 115 -23.49 -0.14 -6.32
N LEU A 116 -23.55 1.17 -6.09
CA LEU A 116 -22.89 2.13 -6.97
C LEU A 116 -21.35 2.01 -6.82
N LEU A 117 -20.69 1.71 -7.92
CA LEU A 117 -19.24 1.72 -8.04
C LEU A 117 -18.83 2.72 -9.11
N VAL A 118 -18.00 3.67 -8.76
CA VAL A 118 -17.52 4.75 -9.62
C VAL A 118 -16.01 4.71 -9.72
N THR A 119 -15.46 5.08 -10.87
CA THR A 119 -14.02 5.18 -11.10
C THR A 119 -13.67 6.44 -11.87
N ASP A 120 -12.45 6.94 -11.65
CA ASP A 120 -11.77 7.94 -12.51
C ASP A 120 -10.83 7.29 -13.54
N GLY A 121 -10.84 5.94 -13.63
CA GLY A 121 -9.93 5.14 -14.45
C GLY A 121 -8.79 4.49 -13.65
N THR A 122 -8.40 5.05 -12.51
CA THR A 122 -7.33 4.54 -11.64
C THR A 122 -7.87 4.15 -10.27
N ARG A 123 -8.69 5.01 -9.69
CA ARG A 123 -9.24 4.88 -8.33
C ARG A 123 -10.71 4.51 -8.38
N ARG A 124 -11.22 3.98 -7.27
CA ARG A 124 -12.60 3.54 -7.18
C ARG A 124 -13.25 3.99 -5.88
N TRP A 125 -14.51 4.36 -5.98
CA TRP A 125 -15.37 4.72 -4.85
C TRP A 125 -16.64 3.90 -4.90
N ARG A 126 -17.06 3.40 -3.76
CA ARG A 126 -18.28 2.62 -3.60
C ARG A 126 -19.28 3.41 -2.77
N SER A 127 -20.55 3.33 -3.15
CA SER A 127 -21.60 3.93 -2.32
C SER A 127 -21.73 3.21 -0.97
N ILE A 128 -22.01 4.00 0.06
CA ILE A 128 -22.24 3.52 1.43
C ILE A 128 -23.70 3.74 1.89
N ASN A 129 -24.60 3.99 0.96
CA ASN A 129 -26.04 4.08 1.25
C ASN A 129 -26.56 2.76 1.79
N THR A 130 -27.38 2.81 2.85
CA THR A 130 -27.96 1.64 3.52
C THR A 130 -29.31 1.22 2.92
N ALA A 131 -29.92 2.10 2.14
CA ALA A 131 -31.21 1.86 1.47
C ALA A 131 -31.10 2.12 -0.04
N SER A 132 -31.98 1.56 -0.83
CA SER A 132 -32.06 1.83 -2.26
C SER A 132 -32.39 3.29 -2.52
N VAL A 133 -31.75 3.87 -3.53
CA VAL A 133 -32.00 5.25 -3.99
C VAL A 133 -32.54 5.21 -5.41
N THR A 134 -33.64 5.89 -5.63
CA THR A 134 -34.25 6.00 -6.97
C THR A 134 -33.93 7.37 -7.57
N VAL A 135 -33.32 7.37 -8.75
CA VAL A 135 -33.02 8.57 -9.54
C VAL A 135 -34.14 8.67 -10.61
N ALA A 136 -34.99 9.67 -10.48
CA ALA A 136 -36.06 9.89 -11.45
C ALA A 136 -35.52 10.43 -12.78
N SER A 137 -36.28 10.21 -13.86
CA SER A 137 -35.96 10.74 -15.19
C SER A 137 -35.79 12.28 -15.17
N GLY A 138 -34.71 12.79 -15.74
CA GLY A 138 -34.38 14.21 -15.76
C GLY A 138 -34.00 14.80 -14.40
N SER A 139 -33.73 13.97 -13.39
CA SER A 139 -33.40 14.40 -12.04
C SER A 139 -32.02 13.86 -11.60
N TYR A 140 -31.60 14.23 -10.41
CA TYR A 140 -30.37 13.71 -9.78
C TYR A 140 -30.61 13.37 -8.33
N GLN A 141 -29.70 12.57 -7.79
CA GLN A 141 -29.58 12.25 -6.36
C GLN A 141 -28.11 12.31 -5.94
N ASP A 142 -27.88 12.86 -4.77
CA ASP A 142 -26.54 12.86 -4.16
C ASP A 142 -26.41 11.59 -3.30
N ILE A 143 -25.45 10.75 -3.64
CA ILE A 143 -25.27 9.42 -3.04
C ILE A 143 -23.96 9.43 -2.24
N PRO A 144 -23.99 9.04 -0.94
CA PRO A 144 -22.78 8.96 -0.14
C PRO A 144 -21.88 7.86 -0.65
N VAL A 145 -20.59 8.15 -0.78
CA VAL A 145 -19.56 7.25 -1.28
C VAL A 145 -18.35 7.24 -0.37
N ARG A 146 -17.62 6.13 -0.39
CA ARG A 146 -16.33 5.94 0.26
C ARG A 146 -15.33 5.39 -0.75
N ALA A 147 -14.09 5.81 -0.66
CA ALA A 147 -12.98 5.23 -1.40
C ALA A 147 -12.84 3.72 -1.09
N GLU A 148 -12.43 2.91 -2.08
CA GLU A 148 -12.18 1.47 -1.85
C GLU A 148 -10.85 1.20 -1.14
N SER A 149 -9.93 2.16 -1.12
CA SER A 149 -8.71 2.10 -0.32
C SER A 149 -8.53 3.40 0.47
N ALA A 150 -7.81 3.33 1.58
CA ALA A 150 -7.42 4.49 2.36
C ALA A 150 -6.27 5.23 1.66
N GLY A 151 -6.09 6.49 2.01
CA GLY A 151 -5.01 7.33 1.50
C GLY A 151 -5.52 8.68 1.00
N ASP A 152 -4.61 9.64 0.90
CA ASP A 152 -4.89 11.00 0.45
C ASP A 152 -5.07 11.11 -1.08
N ASP A 153 -4.54 10.16 -1.83
CA ASP A 153 -4.71 10.03 -3.29
C ASP A 153 -6.18 10.02 -3.72
N TYR A 154 -7.10 9.60 -2.86
CA TYR A 154 -8.53 9.54 -3.12
C TYR A 154 -9.23 10.89 -2.94
N ASN A 155 -8.54 11.93 -2.47
CA ASN A 155 -9.05 13.30 -2.32
C ASN A 155 -9.03 14.04 -3.66
N ILE A 156 -9.71 13.53 -4.67
CA ILE A 156 -9.75 14.13 -6.00
C ILE A 156 -10.46 15.48 -6.00
N ALA A 157 -10.05 16.37 -6.89
CA ALA A 157 -10.70 17.66 -7.05
C ALA A 157 -12.15 17.52 -7.55
N SER A 158 -13.01 18.44 -7.15
CA SER A 158 -14.38 18.52 -7.68
C SER A 158 -14.39 18.73 -9.21
N GLY A 159 -15.36 18.13 -9.89
CA GLY A 159 -15.46 18.18 -11.34
C GLY A 159 -14.55 17.21 -12.08
N ALA A 160 -13.98 16.23 -11.40
CA ALA A 160 -13.20 15.17 -12.02
C ALA A 160 -14.06 14.34 -13.00
N THR A 161 -13.40 13.79 -14.03
CA THR A 161 -14.07 12.89 -14.98
C THR A 161 -14.30 11.52 -14.30
N LEU A 162 -15.56 11.20 -14.08
CA LEU A 162 -15.96 9.97 -13.40
C LEU A 162 -16.82 9.09 -14.29
N THR A 163 -16.72 7.78 -14.10
CA THR A 163 -17.48 6.77 -14.83
C THR A 163 -18.13 5.79 -13.86
N ILE A 164 -19.41 5.46 -14.09
CA ILE A 164 -20.12 4.42 -13.34
C ILE A 164 -19.69 3.06 -13.87
N VAL A 165 -19.12 2.23 -13.00
CA VAL A 165 -18.74 0.84 -13.28
C VAL A 165 -19.94 -0.09 -13.03
N SER A 166 -20.68 0.16 -11.95
CA SER A 166 -21.87 -0.62 -11.56
C SER A 166 -22.86 0.30 -10.81
N PRO A 167 -24.17 0.15 -11.04
CA PRO A 167 -24.79 -0.62 -12.10
C PRO A 167 -24.65 0.05 -13.47
N ALA A 168 -24.48 -0.74 -14.52
CA ALA A 168 -24.39 -0.23 -15.90
C ALA A 168 -25.81 0.05 -16.45
N LEU A 169 -26.38 1.20 -16.08
CA LEU A 169 -27.72 1.62 -16.47
C LEU A 169 -27.60 2.77 -17.49
N ALA A 170 -28.26 2.62 -18.62
CA ALA A 170 -28.22 3.61 -19.69
C ALA A 170 -28.85 4.94 -19.24
N GLY A 171 -28.20 6.06 -19.59
CA GLY A 171 -28.68 7.40 -19.25
C GLY A 171 -28.32 7.87 -17.84
N LEU A 172 -27.57 7.10 -17.05
CA LEU A 172 -26.96 7.59 -15.81
C LEU A 172 -25.62 8.24 -16.07
N SER A 173 -25.36 9.33 -15.40
CA SER A 173 -24.07 10.02 -15.32
C SER A 173 -23.72 10.28 -13.87
N VAL A 174 -22.42 10.44 -13.59
CA VAL A 174 -21.91 10.74 -12.25
C VAL A 174 -20.95 11.92 -12.30
N THR A 175 -21.02 12.75 -11.27
CA THR A 175 -20.10 13.87 -11.05
C THR A 175 -19.81 14.01 -9.55
N ASN A 176 -18.71 14.65 -9.21
CA ASN A 176 -18.37 15.10 -7.86
C ASN A 176 -18.44 16.62 -7.79
N PRO A 177 -19.63 17.21 -7.59
CA PRO A 177 -19.82 18.65 -7.66
C PRO A 177 -19.23 19.35 -6.45
N VAL A 178 -19.05 20.66 -6.58
CA VAL A 178 -18.77 21.54 -5.43
C VAL A 178 -20.07 21.74 -4.65
N TYR A 179 -20.06 21.44 -3.37
CA TYR A 179 -21.16 21.74 -2.44
C TYR A 179 -20.93 23.09 -1.73
N ALA A 180 -21.81 23.46 -0.82
CA ALA A 180 -21.79 24.76 -0.14
C ALA A 180 -20.52 24.99 0.70
N ASP A 181 -19.89 23.90 1.16
CA ASP A 181 -18.62 23.89 1.89
C ASP A 181 -17.38 23.93 0.98
N GLY A 182 -17.56 24.04 -0.34
CA GLY A 182 -16.50 24.18 -1.33
C GLY A 182 -15.90 22.85 -1.83
N THR A 183 -16.38 21.70 -1.35
CA THR A 183 -15.89 20.39 -1.76
C THR A 183 -17.01 19.35 -1.84
N TRP A 184 -16.75 18.21 -2.49
CA TRP A 184 -17.60 17.01 -2.43
C TRP A 184 -17.24 16.09 -1.26
N ILE A 185 -16.08 16.33 -0.63
CA ILE A 185 -15.50 15.50 0.43
C ILE A 185 -16.07 15.92 1.78
N THR A 186 -16.61 14.98 2.53
CA THR A 186 -17.05 15.18 3.91
C THR A 186 -16.02 14.71 4.93
N LEU A 187 -15.22 13.70 4.56
CA LEU A 187 -14.08 13.21 5.31
C LEU A 187 -12.94 13.01 4.34
N ALA A 188 -11.87 13.76 4.50
CA ALA A 188 -10.66 13.59 3.68
C ALA A 188 -9.92 12.31 4.07
N GLY A 189 -9.49 11.56 3.07
CA GLY A 189 -8.56 10.46 3.25
C GLY A 189 -7.18 10.98 3.62
N ALA A 190 -6.47 10.21 4.40
CA ALA A 190 -5.08 10.47 4.77
C ALA A 190 -4.28 9.17 4.69
N ASP A 191 -3.01 9.27 4.39
CA ASP A 191 -2.09 8.15 4.42
C ASP A 191 -1.74 7.75 5.85
N ASP A 192 -1.14 6.57 6.01
CA ASP A 192 -0.53 6.18 7.28
C ASP A 192 0.51 7.22 7.71
N GLU A 193 0.57 7.47 9.01
CA GLU A 193 1.60 8.34 9.57
C GLU A 193 3.00 7.87 9.15
N SER A 194 3.82 8.79 8.63
CA SER A 194 5.18 8.48 8.20
C SER A 194 6.10 8.17 9.39
N ASP A 195 7.17 7.41 9.15
CA ASP A 195 8.19 7.14 10.16
C ASP A 195 8.85 8.42 10.70
N VAL A 196 8.97 9.44 9.85
CA VAL A 196 9.51 10.74 10.26
C VAL A 196 8.58 11.47 11.23
N SER A 197 7.26 11.35 11.04
CA SER A 197 6.26 11.94 11.93
C SER A 197 6.16 11.20 13.25
N LEU A 198 6.33 9.87 13.22
CA LEU A 198 6.23 9.02 14.41
C LEU A 198 7.45 9.12 15.33
N ARG A 199 8.64 9.55 14.84
CA ARG A 199 9.86 9.81 15.62
C ARG A 199 9.80 11.12 16.39
#